data_10be452194c39acf17d9bf4f0642ee56
#
_entry.id   10be452194c39acf17d9bf4f0642ee56
#
_cell.length_a   1.000
_cell.length_b   1.000
_cell.length_c   1.000
_cell.angle_alpha   90.00
_cell.angle_beta   90.00
_cell.angle_gamma   90.00
#
_symmetry.space_group_name_H-M   'P 1'
#
loop_
_entity.id
_entity.type
_entity.pdbx_description
1 polymer ?
#
loop_
_entity_poly.entity_id
_entity_poly.type
_entity_poly.pdbx_seq_one_letter_code
_entity_poly.pdbx_strand_id
1 'polypeptide(L)'
;MLTATERLDLVRIFADPVFDLPGDLSPRERYALVYQRLQHVHAQLDRSEPLLADQPRLIRLLELAAMVDPGLFHVMFLHHCMTIGPTLDYGARGDDIAELCSGRSVGAALMTELGQGNSSADIRTEAVYDPGRREFILDTPGPGAAKYPPNVGLDGVPRLAVVSARLRAGAADRGTCLFLVPLRTAAGVGPGVSIRLRPATALLPLDYATVSFSGLRVPYHRWLRDGASISADSSFHDPLGSPNARTSRSVSMSRFALGAVPSGLAAAARASVLIAIRHAQRRRTAGPLAARTPAISYSHQQRLLLTALAAAMAATALARQTAGPCWQITGRGQGAGPAPGVLSQAALAKVAADQFAGRAIAQCRASCGALGFFSENRLIDYEALAMAFTTAGGNNQVILLDAARAMVAGVEDATPDASLPGELPSGPSGWLGLLAARERHLHRKLASRLRAAEARGTSQFDAWNGQSHLAQQLAEARAARLTLEAMLAEAETGPAALQTVLWLDLCQLVFLDELASHDGSYLAAGLLNSAIVRSLPDQIDQTCARLMPRLAALTELLGVPEEIIRGPLAGSDYIAGLTQ
;
A
#
# COMPACT_ATOMS: atom_id res chain seq x y z
N MET A 1 -12.79 -9.36 -15.63
CA MET A 1 -12.52 -10.26 -14.46
C MET A 1 -11.85 -11.52 -14.98
N LEU A 2 -10.89 -12.09 -14.23
CA LEU A 2 -10.25 -13.37 -14.58
C LEU A 2 -11.27 -14.53 -14.47
N THR A 3 -11.21 -15.44 -15.42
CA THR A 3 -11.94 -16.72 -15.38
C THR A 3 -11.40 -17.63 -14.25
N ALA A 4 -12.12 -18.67 -13.90
CA ALA A 4 -11.66 -19.65 -12.92
C ALA A 4 -10.37 -20.36 -13.37
N THR A 5 -10.26 -20.69 -14.66
CA THR A 5 -9.05 -21.31 -15.24
C THR A 5 -7.85 -20.39 -15.14
N GLU A 6 -7.98 -19.13 -15.55
CA GLU A 6 -6.88 -18.16 -15.44
C GLU A 6 -6.40 -17.97 -14.00
N ARG A 7 -7.33 -17.95 -13.02
CA ARG A 7 -6.96 -17.88 -11.61
C ARG A 7 -6.16 -19.10 -11.16
N LEU A 8 -6.56 -20.30 -11.57
CA LEU A 8 -5.85 -21.53 -11.24
C LEU A 8 -4.46 -21.58 -11.88
N ASP A 9 -4.33 -21.13 -13.13
CA ASP A 9 -3.04 -21.08 -13.82
C ASP A 9 -2.06 -20.13 -13.12
N LEU A 10 -2.55 -18.97 -12.64
CA LEU A 10 -1.72 -18.07 -11.84
C LEU A 10 -1.31 -18.70 -10.51
N VAL A 11 -2.19 -19.44 -9.83
CA VAL A 11 -1.85 -20.14 -8.58
C VAL A 11 -0.76 -21.18 -8.81
N ARG A 12 -0.82 -21.94 -9.91
CA ARG A 12 0.21 -22.95 -10.27
C ARG A 12 1.62 -22.36 -10.36
N ILE A 13 1.76 -21.11 -10.86
CA ILE A 13 3.06 -20.42 -10.90
C ILE A 13 3.67 -20.34 -9.51
N PHE A 14 2.87 -20.00 -8.49
CA PHE A 14 3.32 -19.79 -7.11
C PHE A 14 3.28 -21.08 -6.26
N ALA A 15 2.77 -22.18 -6.80
CA ALA A 15 2.83 -23.49 -6.18
C ALA A 15 4.17 -24.22 -6.42
N ASP A 16 5.05 -23.67 -7.26
CA ASP A 16 6.37 -24.22 -7.55
C ASP A 16 7.27 -24.28 -6.31
N PRO A 17 8.14 -25.30 -6.17
CA PRO A 17 9.08 -25.44 -5.05
C PRO A 17 10.04 -24.25 -4.85
N VAL A 18 10.29 -23.42 -5.84
CA VAL A 18 11.11 -22.21 -5.71
C VAL A 18 10.55 -21.24 -4.65
N PHE A 19 9.26 -21.36 -4.33
CA PHE A 19 8.60 -20.57 -3.29
C PHE A 19 8.60 -21.23 -1.91
N ASP A 20 9.17 -22.43 -1.77
CA ASP A 20 9.37 -23.04 -0.45
C ASP A 20 10.22 -22.14 0.42
N LEU A 21 9.99 -22.25 1.74
CA LEU A 21 10.81 -21.55 2.70
C LEU A 21 12.16 -22.25 2.78
N PRO A 22 13.24 -21.57 2.40
CA PRO A 22 14.55 -22.13 2.56
C PRO A 22 14.91 -22.14 4.05
N GLY A 23 15.77 -23.05 4.45
CA GLY A 23 16.42 -23.05 5.75
C GLY A 23 17.24 -21.77 5.99
N ASP A 24 18.28 -21.86 6.81
CA ASP A 24 19.13 -20.73 7.14
C ASP A 24 19.85 -20.16 5.90
N LEU A 25 19.36 -19.01 5.45
CA LEU A 25 19.99 -18.21 4.40
C LEU A 25 20.63 -16.95 4.98
N SER A 26 21.81 -16.62 4.51
CA SER A 26 22.41 -15.30 4.72
C SER A 26 21.52 -14.19 4.10
N PRO A 27 21.63 -12.94 4.57
CA PRO A 27 20.87 -11.85 3.98
C PRO A 27 21.05 -11.71 2.45
N ARG A 28 22.27 -11.94 1.94
CA ARG A 28 22.57 -11.84 0.51
C ARG A 28 21.88 -12.95 -0.29
N GLU A 29 21.83 -14.16 0.22
CA GLU A 29 21.11 -15.28 -0.39
C GLU A 29 19.60 -15.04 -0.40
N ARG A 30 19.05 -14.48 0.68
CA ARG A 30 17.63 -14.06 0.72
C ARG A 30 17.32 -13.01 -0.36
N TYR A 31 18.20 -12.03 -0.56
CA TYR A 31 18.02 -11.04 -1.64
C TYR A 31 18.06 -11.73 -3.02
N ALA A 32 19.02 -12.62 -3.24
CA ALA A 32 19.14 -13.33 -4.51
C ALA A 32 17.90 -14.19 -4.80
N LEU A 33 17.36 -14.86 -3.79
CA LEU A 33 16.15 -15.69 -3.91
C LEU A 33 14.93 -14.89 -4.37
N VAL A 34 14.75 -13.66 -3.89
CA VAL A 34 13.66 -12.78 -4.34
C VAL A 34 13.73 -12.56 -5.88
N TYR A 35 14.92 -12.32 -6.42
CA TYR A 35 15.10 -12.13 -7.85
C TYR A 35 15.01 -13.42 -8.67
N GLN A 36 15.42 -14.56 -8.12
CA GLN A 36 15.16 -15.88 -8.72
C GLN A 36 13.66 -16.15 -8.85
N ARG A 37 12.89 -15.88 -7.80
CA ARG A 37 11.43 -15.96 -7.78
C ARG A 37 10.79 -15.02 -8.81
N LEU A 38 11.28 -13.78 -8.91
CA LEU A 38 10.82 -12.84 -9.93
C LEU A 38 11.06 -13.39 -11.33
N GLN A 39 12.26 -13.92 -11.60
CA GLN A 39 12.59 -14.52 -12.89
C GLN A 39 11.71 -15.74 -13.20
N HIS A 40 11.44 -16.58 -12.20
CA HIS A 40 10.52 -17.72 -12.35
C HIS A 40 9.12 -17.25 -12.75
N VAL A 41 8.54 -16.26 -12.03
CA VAL A 41 7.23 -15.68 -12.39
C VAL A 41 7.26 -15.13 -13.83
N HIS A 42 8.27 -14.34 -14.16
CA HIS A 42 8.39 -13.75 -15.49
C HIS A 42 8.56 -14.81 -16.60
N ALA A 43 9.18 -15.95 -16.34
CA ALA A 43 9.33 -17.03 -17.32
C ALA A 43 8.00 -17.71 -17.68
N GLN A 44 7.02 -17.65 -16.78
CA GLN A 44 5.70 -18.27 -16.96
C GLN A 44 4.64 -17.32 -17.54
N LEU A 45 5.00 -16.04 -17.75
CA LEU A 45 4.08 -15.04 -18.27
C LEU A 45 4.39 -14.70 -19.73
N ASP A 46 3.34 -14.44 -20.52
CA ASP A 46 3.50 -13.72 -21.78
C ASP A 46 3.96 -12.29 -21.49
N ARG A 47 5.11 -11.91 -22.02
CA ARG A 47 5.79 -10.63 -21.78
C ARG A 47 5.79 -9.72 -23.01
N SER A 48 4.96 -10.01 -23.98
CA SER A 48 4.81 -9.17 -25.17
C SER A 48 4.19 -7.81 -24.86
N GLU A 49 3.32 -7.77 -23.83
CA GLU A 49 2.60 -6.58 -23.40
C GLU A 49 2.86 -6.26 -21.92
N PRO A 50 2.84 -4.95 -21.51
CA PRO A 50 2.91 -4.57 -20.12
C PRO A 50 1.71 -5.12 -19.32
N LEU A 51 1.96 -5.77 -18.17
CA LEU A 51 0.90 -6.30 -17.30
C LEU A 51 -0.10 -5.23 -16.80
N LEU A 52 0.28 -3.95 -16.80
CA LEU A 52 -0.64 -2.84 -16.52
C LEU A 52 -1.82 -2.74 -17.52
N ALA A 53 -1.71 -3.32 -18.70
CA ALA A 53 -2.82 -3.43 -19.65
C ALA A 53 -3.87 -4.44 -19.19
N ASP A 54 -3.47 -5.46 -18.41
CA ASP A 54 -4.35 -6.45 -17.77
C ASP A 54 -4.33 -6.29 -16.24
N GLN A 55 -5.01 -5.25 -15.76
CA GLN A 55 -5.04 -4.90 -14.34
C GLN A 55 -5.55 -6.03 -13.43
N PRO A 56 -6.61 -6.80 -13.76
CA PRO A 56 -7.04 -7.91 -12.93
C PRO A 56 -5.97 -8.99 -12.76
N ARG A 57 -5.21 -9.27 -13.82
CA ARG A 57 -4.10 -10.22 -13.78
C ARG A 57 -2.95 -9.70 -12.93
N LEU A 58 -2.57 -8.45 -13.09
CA LEU A 58 -1.52 -7.82 -12.30
C LEU A 58 -1.88 -7.80 -10.81
N ILE A 59 -3.10 -7.40 -10.44
CA ILE A 59 -3.58 -7.44 -9.05
C ILE A 59 -3.42 -8.84 -8.48
N ARG A 60 -3.92 -9.87 -9.22
CA ARG A 60 -3.84 -11.24 -8.73
C ARG A 60 -2.40 -11.73 -8.56
N LEU A 61 -1.50 -11.40 -9.47
CA LEU A 61 -0.07 -11.72 -9.35
C LEU A 61 0.55 -11.06 -8.13
N LEU A 62 0.26 -9.79 -7.87
CA LEU A 62 0.75 -9.06 -6.70
C LEU A 62 0.20 -9.65 -5.39
N GLU A 63 -1.08 -10.03 -5.34
CA GLU A 63 -1.66 -10.71 -4.18
C GLU A 63 -0.97 -12.05 -3.89
N LEU A 64 -0.80 -12.89 -4.91
CA LEU A 64 -0.14 -14.20 -4.77
C LEU A 64 1.33 -14.02 -4.34
N ALA A 65 2.04 -13.08 -4.94
CA ALA A 65 3.40 -12.74 -4.55
C ALA A 65 3.49 -12.33 -3.07
N ALA A 66 2.57 -11.48 -2.58
CA ALA A 66 2.55 -11.04 -1.18
C ALA A 66 2.28 -12.21 -0.22
N MET A 67 1.46 -13.19 -0.61
CA MET A 67 1.17 -14.39 0.20
C MET A 67 2.37 -15.33 0.30
N VAL A 68 3.15 -15.50 -0.77
CA VAL A 68 4.28 -16.43 -0.78
C VAL A 68 5.60 -15.79 -0.37
N ASP A 69 5.81 -14.52 -0.69
CA ASP A 69 7.04 -13.78 -0.39
C ASP A 69 6.79 -12.25 -0.44
N PRO A 70 6.69 -11.59 0.71
CA PRO A 70 6.53 -10.13 0.77
C PRO A 70 7.65 -9.34 0.06
N GLY A 71 8.87 -9.88 0.02
CA GLY A 71 9.97 -9.28 -0.73
C GLY A 71 9.74 -9.33 -2.24
N LEU A 72 9.23 -10.45 -2.75
CA LEU A 72 8.84 -10.59 -4.16
C LEU A 72 7.72 -9.62 -4.54
N PHE A 73 6.68 -9.51 -3.69
CA PHE A 73 5.64 -8.50 -3.89
C PHE A 73 6.24 -7.11 -4.06
N HIS A 74 7.17 -6.73 -3.16
CA HIS A 74 7.79 -5.40 -3.19
C HIS A 74 8.55 -5.16 -4.51
N VAL A 75 9.34 -6.13 -4.96
CA VAL A 75 10.08 -6.01 -6.22
C VAL A 75 9.15 -6.00 -7.42
N MET A 76 8.11 -6.85 -7.45
CA MET A 76 7.12 -6.88 -8.54
C MET A 76 6.35 -5.55 -8.63
N PHE A 77 5.91 -5.00 -7.51
CA PHE A 77 5.20 -3.72 -7.51
C PHE A 77 6.09 -2.57 -7.99
N LEU A 78 7.37 -2.53 -7.57
CA LEU A 78 8.31 -1.52 -8.07
C LEU A 78 8.56 -1.67 -9.56
N HIS A 79 8.75 -2.89 -10.04
CA HIS A 79 8.98 -3.16 -11.45
C HIS A 79 7.78 -2.78 -12.33
N HIS A 80 6.62 -3.37 -12.07
CA HIS A 80 5.44 -3.19 -12.93
C HIS A 80 4.73 -1.86 -12.69
N CYS A 81 4.53 -1.47 -11.43
CA CYS A 81 3.73 -0.31 -11.11
C CYS A 81 4.58 0.97 -11.07
N MET A 82 5.71 0.97 -10.36
CA MET A 82 6.50 2.19 -10.12
C MET A 82 7.56 2.48 -11.19
N THR A 83 7.84 1.52 -12.09
CA THR A 83 8.78 1.72 -13.19
C THR A 83 8.08 1.69 -14.55
N ILE A 84 7.44 0.57 -14.93
CA ILE A 84 6.74 0.46 -16.21
C ILE A 84 5.57 1.45 -16.27
N GLY A 85 4.77 1.58 -15.21
CA GLY A 85 3.62 2.48 -15.15
C GLY A 85 3.97 3.93 -15.49
N PRO A 86 4.85 4.59 -14.73
CA PRO A 86 5.29 5.95 -15.06
C PRO A 86 5.95 6.07 -16.43
N THR A 87 6.76 5.08 -16.83
CA THR A 87 7.42 5.10 -18.14
C THR A 87 6.39 5.17 -19.28
N LEU A 88 5.30 4.40 -19.18
CA LEU A 88 4.17 4.46 -20.12
C LEU A 88 3.37 5.76 -20.03
N ASP A 89 3.07 6.20 -18.80
CA ASP A 89 2.21 7.35 -18.53
C ASP A 89 2.84 8.67 -19.00
N TYR A 90 4.17 8.76 -18.93
CA TYR A 90 4.93 9.93 -19.39
C TYR A 90 5.35 9.84 -20.86
N GLY A 91 4.83 8.85 -21.60
CA GLY A 91 4.91 8.76 -23.04
C GLY A 91 6.19 8.12 -23.60
N ALA A 92 7.04 7.52 -22.77
CA ALA A 92 8.17 6.73 -23.27
C ALA A 92 7.70 5.42 -23.92
N ARG A 93 8.39 4.99 -24.96
CA ARG A 93 8.07 3.80 -25.76
C ARG A 93 9.36 3.19 -26.33
N GLY A 94 9.22 2.01 -26.95
CA GLY A 94 10.30 1.36 -27.67
C GLY A 94 11.14 0.43 -26.80
N ASP A 95 12.44 0.38 -27.06
CA ASP A 95 13.36 -0.64 -26.53
C ASP A 95 13.43 -0.69 -25.01
N ASP A 96 13.34 0.46 -24.32
CA ASP A 96 13.38 0.52 -22.85
C ASP A 96 12.16 -0.18 -22.21
N ILE A 97 10.96 -0.03 -22.81
CA ILE A 97 9.76 -0.77 -22.35
C ILE A 97 9.91 -2.26 -22.66
N ALA A 98 10.39 -2.63 -23.85
CA ALA A 98 10.61 -4.02 -24.22
C ALA A 98 11.67 -4.68 -23.31
N GLU A 99 12.71 -3.95 -22.91
CA GLU A 99 13.72 -4.42 -21.96
C GLU A 99 13.10 -4.72 -20.57
N LEU A 100 12.26 -3.81 -20.07
CA LEU A 100 11.55 -4.01 -18.80
C LEU A 100 10.55 -5.17 -18.92
N CYS A 101 9.66 -5.17 -19.89
CA CYS A 101 8.65 -6.23 -20.05
C CYS A 101 9.28 -7.62 -20.23
N SER A 102 10.43 -7.72 -20.92
CA SER A 102 11.16 -8.98 -21.07
C SER A 102 11.83 -9.46 -19.78
N GLY A 103 11.92 -8.64 -18.74
CA GLY A 103 12.63 -8.93 -17.49
C GLY A 103 14.16 -8.97 -17.64
N ARG A 104 14.73 -8.51 -18.77
CA ARG A 104 16.19 -8.37 -18.92
C ARG A 104 16.78 -7.39 -17.94
N SER A 105 16.03 -6.34 -17.61
CA SER A 105 16.33 -5.44 -16.50
C SER A 105 15.18 -5.39 -15.51
N VAL A 106 15.50 -5.38 -14.22
CA VAL A 106 14.51 -5.20 -13.17
C VAL A 106 14.32 -3.70 -12.92
N GLY A 107 13.07 -3.26 -12.94
CA GLY A 107 12.68 -1.88 -12.68
C GLY A 107 12.90 -1.46 -11.23
N ALA A 108 13.28 -0.19 -11.04
CA ALA A 108 13.39 0.44 -9.72
C ALA A 108 12.89 1.89 -9.77
N ALA A 109 12.53 2.44 -8.60
CA ALA A 109 12.10 3.83 -8.46
C ALA A 109 12.97 4.57 -7.44
N LEU A 110 13.65 5.62 -7.87
CA LEU A 110 14.57 6.43 -7.09
C LEU A 110 14.00 7.84 -6.91
N MET A 111 13.00 7.95 -6.04
CA MET A 111 12.26 9.20 -5.81
C MET A 111 12.76 9.97 -4.61
N THR A 112 12.99 9.28 -3.50
CA THR A 112 13.34 9.89 -2.21
C THR A 112 14.84 10.08 -2.09
N GLU A 113 15.27 11.13 -1.38
CA GLU A 113 16.65 11.38 -1.05
C GLU A 113 16.91 11.25 0.45
N LEU A 114 18.12 10.89 0.83
CA LEU A 114 18.50 10.59 2.22
C LEU A 114 18.23 11.76 3.18
N GLY A 115 18.48 12.98 2.75
CA GLY A 115 18.24 14.19 3.52
C GLY A 115 16.85 14.82 3.33
N GLN A 116 16.01 14.27 2.46
CA GLN A 116 14.73 14.85 2.02
C GLN A 116 13.56 13.87 2.19
N GLY A 117 13.57 13.09 3.25
CA GLY A 117 12.43 12.22 3.59
C GLY A 117 11.12 13.01 3.66
N ASN A 118 10.03 12.46 3.10
CA ASN A 118 8.71 13.10 2.99
C ASN A 118 8.65 14.42 2.20
N SER A 119 9.74 14.80 1.51
CA SER A 119 9.86 16.07 0.76
C SER A 119 10.14 15.83 -0.71
N SER A 120 9.31 15.00 -1.38
CA SER A 120 9.51 14.67 -2.79
C SER A 120 9.48 15.87 -3.74
N ALA A 121 8.98 17.01 -3.30
CA ALA A 121 9.02 18.26 -4.04
C ALA A 121 10.38 19.02 -3.91
N ASP A 122 11.18 18.73 -2.86
CA ASP A 122 12.49 19.37 -2.60
C ASP A 122 13.66 18.46 -3.01
N ILE A 123 13.58 17.88 -4.20
CA ILE A 123 14.65 17.04 -4.77
C ILE A 123 15.85 17.89 -5.11
N ARG A 124 17.06 17.44 -4.70
CA ARG A 124 18.33 18.14 -4.89
C ARG A 124 19.25 17.50 -5.92
N THR A 125 19.05 16.20 -6.27
CA THR A 125 19.70 15.63 -7.45
C THR A 125 19.38 16.51 -8.64
N GLU A 126 20.40 16.95 -9.38
CA GLU A 126 20.25 17.82 -10.54
C GLU A 126 20.39 17.04 -11.86
N ALA A 127 19.71 17.52 -12.89
CA ALA A 127 19.82 17.07 -14.26
C ALA A 127 20.05 18.31 -15.15
N VAL A 128 21.27 18.55 -15.53
CA VAL A 128 21.66 19.73 -16.34
C VAL A 128 21.63 19.35 -17.81
N TYR A 129 20.86 20.10 -18.61
CA TYR A 129 20.78 19.87 -20.05
C TYR A 129 22.05 20.35 -20.78
N ASP A 130 22.66 19.45 -21.55
CA ASP A 130 23.79 19.73 -22.46
C ASP A 130 23.25 19.86 -23.91
N PRO A 131 23.13 21.09 -24.45
CA PRO A 131 22.61 21.32 -25.79
C PRO A 131 23.54 20.79 -26.90
N GLY A 132 24.86 20.77 -26.65
CA GLY A 132 25.84 20.31 -27.63
C GLY A 132 25.75 18.83 -27.95
N ARG A 133 25.33 18.03 -26.95
CA ARG A 133 25.16 16.57 -27.09
C ARG A 133 23.72 16.09 -27.08
N ARG A 134 22.81 17.00 -26.73
CA ARG A 134 21.42 16.65 -26.51
C ARG A 134 21.23 15.57 -25.46
N GLU A 135 21.85 15.76 -24.30
CA GLU A 135 21.86 14.84 -23.17
C GLU A 135 21.59 15.60 -21.88
N PHE A 136 21.35 14.89 -20.80
CA PHE A 136 21.29 15.42 -19.44
C PHE A 136 22.48 14.89 -18.64
N ILE A 137 23.08 15.73 -17.83
CA ILE A 137 24.15 15.36 -16.90
C ILE A 137 23.51 15.33 -15.50
N LEU A 138 23.45 14.13 -14.90
CA LEU A 138 22.91 13.92 -13.57
C LEU A 138 24.02 13.96 -12.54
N ASP A 139 23.82 14.79 -11.50
CA ASP A 139 24.73 14.94 -10.37
C ASP A 139 23.99 14.91 -9.04
N THR A 140 24.66 14.30 -8.05
CA THR A 140 24.25 14.32 -6.63
C THR A 140 25.12 15.35 -5.91
N PRO A 141 24.63 16.56 -5.63
CA PRO A 141 25.47 17.68 -5.15
C PRO A 141 26.03 17.48 -3.75
N GLY A 142 25.58 16.49 -3.01
CA GLY A 142 26.08 16.17 -1.68
C GLY A 142 25.42 14.91 -1.08
N PRO A 143 25.92 14.42 0.05
CA PRO A 143 25.45 13.15 0.63
C PRO A 143 23.95 13.11 0.92
N GLY A 144 23.34 14.23 1.29
CA GLY A 144 21.91 14.34 1.56
C GLY A 144 21.03 14.18 0.32
N ALA A 145 21.58 14.41 -0.89
CA ALA A 145 20.89 14.24 -2.16
C ALA A 145 21.00 12.81 -2.73
N ALA A 146 21.74 11.91 -2.07
CA ALA A 146 21.79 10.51 -2.47
C ALA A 146 20.41 9.87 -2.41
N LYS A 147 20.03 9.12 -3.45
CA LYS A 147 18.76 8.40 -3.52
C LYS A 147 18.73 7.29 -2.46
N TYR A 148 17.61 7.18 -1.71
CA TYR A 148 17.47 6.30 -0.55
C TYR A 148 16.02 5.92 -0.29
N PRO A 149 15.68 4.70 0.09
CA PRO A 149 16.47 3.48 0.00
C PRO A 149 15.96 2.57 -1.15
N PRO A 150 16.41 2.73 -2.40
CA PRO A 150 16.02 1.81 -3.46
C PRO A 150 16.62 0.41 -3.23
N ASN A 151 15.90 -0.63 -3.67
CA ASN A 151 16.36 -2.02 -3.65
C ASN A 151 17.17 -2.35 -4.92
N VAL A 152 18.41 -1.90 -4.99
CA VAL A 152 19.30 -2.05 -6.15
C VAL A 152 20.73 -2.48 -5.79
N GLY A 153 20.93 -2.90 -4.52
CA GLY A 153 22.25 -3.16 -3.99
C GLY A 153 22.87 -4.48 -4.39
N LEU A 154 22.07 -5.49 -4.81
CA LEU A 154 22.58 -6.80 -5.19
C LEU A 154 23.28 -6.74 -6.56
N ASP A 155 24.54 -7.25 -6.61
CA ASP A 155 25.30 -7.34 -7.84
C ASP A 155 24.72 -8.41 -8.79
N GLY A 156 25.02 -8.27 -10.08
CA GLY A 156 24.61 -9.25 -11.10
C GLY A 156 23.16 -9.13 -11.57
N VAL A 157 22.36 -8.24 -10.98
CA VAL A 157 20.98 -7.98 -11.42
C VAL A 157 20.94 -6.66 -12.21
N PRO A 158 20.68 -6.68 -13.53
CA PRO A 158 20.54 -5.46 -14.33
C PRO A 158 19.37 -4.60 -13.81
N ARG A 159 19.57 -3.27 -13.79
CA ARG A 159 18.62 -2.30 -13.21
C ARG A 159 18.37 -1.15 -14.17
N LEU A 160 17.10 -0.94 -14.47
CA LEU A 160 16.61 0.24 -15.16
C LEU A 160 15.65 1.00 -14.24
N ALA A 161 15.96 2.25 -13.90
CA ALA A 161 15.28 2.96 -12.83
C ALA A 161 14.62 4.26 -13.30
N VAL A 162 13.42 4.54 -12.76
CA VAL A 162 12.84 5.89 -12.81
C VAL A 162 13.47 6.71 -11.70
N VAL A 163 14.17 7.78 -12.08
CA VAL A 163 14.92 8.67 -11.19
C VAL A 163 14.31 10.06 -11.24
N SER A 164 14.00 10.63 -10.07
CA SER A 164 13.61 12.04 -9.96
C SER A 164 14.85 12.91 -9.88
N ALA A 165 14.90 14.00 -10.67
CA ALA A 165 15.94 15.00 -10.62
C ALA A 165 15.39 16.37 -10.98
N ARG A 166 15.98 17.43 -10.44
CA ARG A 166 15.64 18.82 -10.74
C ARG A 166 16.27 19.21 -12.08
N LEU A 167 15.43 19.51 -13.05
CA LEU A 167 15.88 19.86 -14.39
C LEU A 167 16.39 21.31 -14.44
N ARG A 168 17.62 21.46 -14.95
CA ARG A 168 18.24 22.74 -15.29
C ARG A 168 18.39 22.85 -16.82
N ALA A 169 17.75 23.84 -17.42
CA ALA A 169 17.95 24.18 -18.83
C ALA A 169 18.46 25.63 -18.91
N GLY A 170 19.74 25.79 -19.23
CA GLY A 170 20.47 27.02 -18.97
C GLY A 170 20.57 27.31 -17.48
N ALA A 171 20.41 28.57 -17.08
CA ALA A 171 20.37 28.98 -15.67
C ALA A 171 19.01 28.71 -14.98
N ALA A 172 17.97 28.34 -15.72
CA ALA A 172 16.61 28.26 -15.21
C ALA A 172 16.29 26.88 -14.62
N ASP A 173 15.65 26.90 -13.44
CA ASP A 173 15.02 25.72 -12.82
C ASP A 173 13.68 25.42 -13.50
N ARG A 174 13.50 24.19 -13.96
CA ARG A 174 12.30 23.70 -14.64
C ARG A 174 11.44 22.77 -13.78
N GLY A 175 11.77 22.65 -12.50
CA GLY A 175 11.11 21.75 -11.55
C GLY A 175 11.67 20.34 -11.57
N THR A 176 11.07 19.46 -10.76
CA THR A 176 11.45 18.05 -10.70
C THR A 176 10.89 17.30 -11.90
N CYS A 177 11.76 16.60 -12.63
CA CYS A 177 11.45 15.75 -13.76
C CYS A 177 11.83 14.30 -13.48
N LEU A 178 11.35 13.38 -14.31
CA LEU A 178 11.65 11.95 -14.23
C LEU A 178 12.54 11.53 -15.40
N PHE A 179 13.51 10.68 -15.08
CA PHE A 179 14.47 10.14 -16.06
C PHE A 179 14.53 8.62 -15.93
N LEU A 180 14.61 7.93 -17.06
CA LEU A 180 14.82 6.49 -17.09
C LEU A 180 16.34 6.22 -17.20
N VAL A 181 16.92 5.64 -16.13
CA VAL A 181 18.38 5.54 -15.96
C VAL A 181 18.81 4.09 -15.81
N PRO A 182 19.71 3.58 -16.67
CA PRO A 182 20.34 2.29 -16.45
C PRO A 182 21.39 2.41 -15.34
N LEU A 183 21.07 1.87 -14.16
CA LEU A 183 22.00 1.90 -13.01
C LEU A 183 23.07 0.82 -13.13
N ARG A 184 22.66 -0.34 -13.65
CA ARG A 184 23.52 -1.52 -13.82
C ARG A 184 23.07 -2.30 -15.04
N THR A 185 24.04 -2.76 -15.83
CA THR A 185 23.86 -3.66 -16.97
C THR A 185 24.57 -4.99 -16.68
N ALA A 186 24.56 -5.91 -17.65
CA ALA A 186 25.35 -7.15 -17.57
C ALA A 186 26.87 -6.87 -17.45
N ALA A 187 27.34 -5.71 -17.92
CA ALA A 187 28.73 -5.28 -17.80
C ALA A 187 29.11 -4.69 -16.43
N GLY A 188 28.13 -4.50 -15.53
CA GLY A 188 28.32 -3.93 -14.21
C GLY A 188 27.62 -2.59 -14.02
N VAL A 189 28.02 -1.88 -12.96
CA VAL A 189 27.48 -0.54 -12.64
C VAL A 189 27.91 0.47 -13.69
N GLY A 190 26.98 1.30 -14.16
CA GLY A 190 27.23 2.30 -15.19
C GLY A 190 28.24 3.38 -14.75
N PRO A 191 28.97 3.97 -15.71
CA PRO A 191 29.88 5.09 -15.41
C PRO A 191 29.09 6.26 -14.83
N GLY A 192 29.62 6.89 -13.78
CA GLY A 192 28.95 7.99 -13.08
C GLY A 192 27.86 7.56 -12.10
N VAL A 193 27.63 6.25 -11.90
CA VAL A 193 26.71 5.71 -10.90
C VAL A 193 27.50 5.09 -9.74
N SER A 194 27.14 5.42 -8.51
CA SER A 194 27.66 4.78 -7.30
C SER A 194 26.52 4.15 -6.52
N ILE A 195 26.62 2.85 -6.27
CA ILE A 195 25.62 2.08 -5.48
C ILE A 195 26.29 1.53 -4.25
N ARG A 196 25.77 1.87 -3.08
CA ARG A 196 26.25 1.35 -1.80
C ARG A 196 25.14 0.55 -1.12
N LEU A 197 25.32 -0.77 -1.04
CA LEU A 197 24.43 -1.66 -0.28
C LEU A 197 24.38 -1.21 1.18
N ARG A 198 23.18 -1.16 1.75
CA ARG A 198 22.97 -0.86 3.17
C ARG A 198 23.09 -2.14 4.01
N PRO A 199 23.36 -2.03 5.32
CA PRO A 199 23.23 -3.16 6.23
C PRO A 199 21.84 -3.80 6.13
N ALA A 200 21.77 -5.09 6.39
CA ALA A 200 20.50 -5.82 6.39
C ALA A 200 19.47 -5.17 7.31
N THR A 201 18.24 -5.09 6.85
CA THR A 201 17.11 -4.62 7.66
C THR A 201 16.47 -5.79 8.41
N ALA A 202 15.89 -5.50 9.57
CA ALA A 202 15.06 -6.45 10.31
C ALA A 202 13.64 -6.61 9.70
N LEU A 203 13.28 -5.76 8.72
CA LEU A 203 12.00 -5.83 8.01
C LEU A 203 12.12 -6.72 6.76
N LEU A 204 11.73 -6.18 5.60
CA LEU A 204 11.78 -6.93 4.34
C LEU A 204 13.23 -7.27 3.95
N PRO A 205 13.54 -8.53 3.60
CA PRO A 205 14.88 -8.97 3.23
C PRO A 205 15.21 -8.56 1.80
N LEU A 206 15.44 -7.26 1.58
CA LEU A 206 15.73 -6.66 0.29
C LEU A 206 17.08 -5.93 0.29
N ASP A 207 17.65 -5.83 -0.89
CA ASP A 207 18.96 -5.25 -1.19
C ASP A 207 18.94 -3.70 -1.22
N TYR A 208 18.44 -3.09 -0.16
CA TYR A 208 18.37 -1.63 -0.03
C TYR A 208 19.75 -0.98 -0.15
N ALA A 209 19.80 0.14 -0.86
CA ALA A 209 21.05 0.85 -1.16
C ALA A 209 20.89 2.37 -1.03
N THR A 210 22.01 3.06 -1.03
CA THR A 210 22.12 4.48 -1.42
C THR A 210 22.68 4.54 -2.82
N VAL A 211 22.15 5.47 -3.66
CA VAL A 211 22.63 5.70 -5.03
C VAL A 211 22.98 7.17 -5.21
N SER A 212 24.16 7.42 -5.77
CA SER A 212 24.64 8.77 -6.10
C SER A 212 25.09 8.82 -7.55
N PHE A 213 24.99 10.00 -8.13
CA PHE A 213 25.38 10.29 -9.51
C PHE A 213 26.52 11.29 -9.54
N SER A 214 27.48 11.10 -10.46
CA SER A 214 28.58 12.03 -10.71
C SER A 214 28.85 12.11 -12.20
N GLY A 215 28.42 13.19 -12.84
CA GLY A 215 28.54 13.39 -14.28
C GLY A 215 27.86 12.32 -15.15
N LEU A 216 26.81 11.67 -14.63
CA LEU A 216 26.09 10.63 -15.35
C LEU A 216 25.35 11.20 -16.56
N ARG A 217 25.68 10.73 -17.76
CA ARG A 217 25.03 11.17 -19.00
C ARG A 217 23.79 10.34 -19.29
N VAL A 218 22.66 11.05 -19.45
CA VAL A 218 21.35 10.45 -19.78
C VAL A 218 20.87 11.02 -21.12
N PRO A 219 20.69 10.18 -22.14
CA PRO A 219 20.22 10.61 -23.46
C PRO A 219 18.84 11.28 -23.39
N TYR A 220 18.60 12.24 -24.30
CA TYR A 220 17.34 13.01 -24.34
C TYR A 220 16.08 12.13 -24.39
N HIS A 221 16.10 11.00 -25.11
CA HIS A 221 14.95 10.10 -25.22
C HIS A 221 14.58 9.39 -23.91
N ARG A 222 15.50 9.34 -22.95
CA ARG A 222 15.26 8.76 -21.60
C ARG A 222 14.73 9.78 -20.57
N TRP A 223 14.57 11.04 -20.98
CA TRP A 223 13.77 11.97 -20.21
C TRP A 223 12.29 11.64 -20.37
N LEU A 224 11.62 11.29 -19.30
CA LEU A 224 10.19 11.04 -19.23
C LEU A 224 9.45 12.38 -19.27
N ARG A 225 9.39 12.96 -20.45
CA ARG A 225 9.10 14.40 -20.69
C ARG A 225 7.63 14.77 -20.60
N ASP A 226 6.71 13.82 -20.78
CA ASP A 226 5.26 14.05 -20.62
C ASP A 226 4.77 15.32 -21.38
N GLY A 227 5.08 15.41 -22.65
CA GLY A 227 4.75 16.55 -23.51
C GLY A 227 5.72 17.73 -23.46
N ALA A 228 6.61 17.83 -22.47
CA ALA A 228 7.64 18.86 -22.44
C ALA A 228 8.70 18.63 -23.53
N SER A 229 9.39 19.68 -23.94
CA SER A 229 10.44 19.63 -24.96
C SER A 229 11.48 20.72 -24.75
N ILE A 230 12.71 20.45 -25.27
CA ILE A 230 13.76 21.46 -25.41
C ILE A 230 14.13 21.49 -26.89
N SER A 231 13.97 22.64 -27.52
CA SER A 231 14.25 22.87 -28.94
C SER A 231 15.75 23.00 -29.19
N ALA A 232 16.15 23.06 -30.49
CA ALA A 232 17.55 23.14 -30.87
C ALA A 232 18.22 24.44 -30.39
N ASP A 233 17.46 25.53 -30.24
CA ASP A 233 17.91 26.81 -29.68
C ASP A 233 17.89 26.84 -28.14
N SER A 234 17.73 25.69 -27.49
CA SER A 234 17.63 25.51 -26.05
C SER A 234 16.39 26.14 -25.38
N SER A 235 15.37 26.54 -26.16
CA SER A 235 14.10 27.00 -25.63
C SER A 235 13.33 25.84 -24.99
N PHE A 236 12.92 26.00 -23.72
CA PHE A 236 12.15 25.01 -22.97
C PHE A 236 10.66 25.28 -23.10
N HIS A 237 9.92 24.28 -23.51
CA HIS A 237 8.47 24.28 -23.55
C HIS A 237 7.89 23.18 -22.67
N ASP A 238 6.90 23.53 -21.82
CA ASP A 238 6.19 22.59 -20.98
C ASP A 238 4.69 22.92 -20.98
N PRO A 239 3.81 21.97 -21.40
CA PRO A 239 2.37 22.19 -21.43
C PRO A 239 1.77 22.44 -20.05
N LEU A 240 2.45 22.09 -18.96
CA LEU A 240 2.02 22.37 -17.58
C LEU A 240 2.24 23.81 -17.14
N GLY A 241 2.99 24.60 -17.87
CA GLY A 241 3.12 26.06 -17.71
C GLY A 241 3.99 26.51 -16.53
N SER A 242 4.34 25.67 -15.57
CA SER A 242 5.19 26.09 -14.44
C SER A 242 6.05 24.96 -13.84
N PRO A 243 7.22 25.28 -13.23
CA PRO A 243 8.05 24.31 -12.53
C PRO A 243 7.34 23.60 -11.37
N ASN A 244 6.46 24.29 -10.66
CA ASN A 244 5.68 23.69 -9.57
C ASN A 244 4.65 22.68 -10.10
N ALA A 245 3.96 22.99 -11.19
CA ALA A 245 3.04 22.05 -11.82
C ALA A 245 3.80 20.81 -12.36
N ARG A 246 4.98 20.99 -12.95
CA ARG A 246 5.86 19.89 -13.38
C ARG A 246 6.29 19.03 -12.20
N THR A 247 6.70 19.63 -11.08
CA THR A 247 7.07 18.91 -9.86
C THR A 247 5.88 18.12 -9.31
N SER A 248 4.69 18.72 -9.21
CA SER A 248 3.48 18.05 -8.75
C SER A 248 3.11 16.87 -9.66
N ARG A 249 3.23 17.03 -10.98
CA ARG A 249 3.01 15.95 -11.95
C ARG A 249 4.02 14.82 -11.75
N SER A 250 5.30 15.12 -11.57
CA SER A 250 6.34 14.11 -11.35
C SER A 250 6.11 13.34 -10.04
N VAL A 251 5.70 14.01 -8.97
CA VAL A 251 5.34 13.37 -7.69
C VAL A 251 4.10 12.50 -7.82
N SER A 252 3.16 12.87 -8.70
CA SER A 252 1.91 12.11 -8.91
C SER A 252 2.13 10.69 -9.45
N MET A 253 3.34 10.32 -9.90
CA MET A 253 3.66 8.92 -10.20
C MET A 253 3.47 7.99 -8.99
N SER A 254 3.50 8.51 -7.77
CA SER A 254 3.23 7.75 -6.54
C SER A 254 1.84 7.08 -6.54
N ARG A 255 0.89 7.55 -7.36
CA ARG A 255 -0.42 6.92 -7.55
C ARG A 255 -0.35 5.44 -7.93
N PHE A 256 0.69 5.05 -8.65
CA PHE A 256 0.90 3.64 -9.00
C PHE A 256 1.14 2.76 -7.77
N ALA A 257 1.77 3.31 -6.72
CA ALA A 257 1.88 2.64 -5.43
C ALA A 257 0.53 2.57 -4.71
N LEU A 258 -0.28 3.63 -4.77
CA LEU A 258 -1.60 3.66 -4.14
C LEU A 258 -2.54 2.56 -4.68
N GLY A 259 -2.38 2.15 -5.95
CA GLY A 259 -3.13 1.05 -6.53
C GLY A 259 -2.59 -0.35 -6.18
N ALA A 260 -1.29 -0.48 -5.90
CA ALA A 260 -0.65 -1.77 -5.67
C ALA A 260 -0.56 -2.17 -4.19
N VAL A 261 -0.16 -1.22 -3.34
CA VAL A 261 0.14 -1.47 -1.92
C VAL A 261 -1.05 -2.05 -1.15
N PRO A 262 -2.28 -1.52 -1.27
CA PRO A 262 -3.43 -2.10 -0.59
C PRO A 262 -3.68 -3.57 -0.94
N SER A 263 -3.47 -3.96 -2.21
CA SER A 263 -3.68 -5.34 -2.65
C SER A 263 -2.72 -6.33 -1.98
N GLY A 264 -1.42 -5.97 -1.90
CA GLY A 264 -0.43 -6.81 -1.22
C GLY A 264 -0.67 -6.91 0.28
N LEU A 265 -1.01 -5.80 0.93
CA LEU A 265 -1.31 -5.77 2.36
C LEU A 265 -2.57 -6.59 2.71
N ALA A 266 -3.64 -6.43 1.94
CA ALA A 266 -4.86 -7.20 2.10
C ALA A 266 -4.61 -8.71 1.90
N ALA A 267 -3.79 -9.08 0.92
CA ALA A 267 -3.42 -10.47 0.66
C ALA A 267 -2.62 -11.08 1.83
N ALA A 268 -1.63 -10.38 2.36
CA ALA A 268 -0.86 -10.79 3.53
C ALA A 268 -1.75 -10.92 4.78
N ALA A 269 -2.70 -10.01 4.99
CA ALA A 269 -3.66 -10.08 6.09
C ALA A 269 -4.58 -11.31 5.97
N ARG A 270 -5.11 -11.59 4.77
CA ARG A 270 -5.95 -12.77 4.51
C ARG A 270 -5.18 -14.07 4.76
N ALA A 271 -3.92 -14.15 4.31
CA ALA A 271 -3.06 -15.30 4.59
C ALA A 271 -2.80 -15.47 6.10
N SER A 272 -2.50 -14.38 6.81
CA SER A 272 -2.30 -14.39 8.26
C SER A 272 -3.52 -14.90 9.01
N VAL A 273 -4.72 -14.44 8.63
CA VAL A 273 -6.00 -14.88 9.23
C VAL A 273 -6.22 -16.37 9.01
N LEU A 274 -6.01 -16.87 7.78
CA LEU A 274 -6.16 -18.30 7.49
C LEU A 274 -5.22 -19.16 8.34
N ILE A 275 -3.93 -18.78 8.42
CA ILE A 275 -2.92 -19.47 9.23
C ILE A 275 -3.35 -19.50 10.70
N ALA A 276 -3.75 -18.35 11.25
CA ALA A 276 -4.11 -18.23 12.66
C ALA A 276 -5.40 -19.01 13.01
N ILE A 277 -6.41 -19.00 12.14
CA ILE A 277 -7.63 -19.81 12.32
C ILE A 277 -7.29 -21.30 12.31
N ARG A 278 -6.52 -21.78 11.34
CA ARG A 278 -6.10 -23.19 11.24
C ARG A 278 -5.32 -23.61 12.48
N HIS A 279 -4.40 -22.80 12.95
CA HIS A 279 -3.65 -23.05 14.17
C HIS A 279 -4.60 -23.13 15.39
N ALA A 280 -5.51 -22.16 15.57
CA ALA A 280 -6.43 -22.11 16.69
C ALA A 280 -7.43 -23.30 16.71
N GLN A 281 -7.82 -23.83 15.55
CA GLN A 281 -8.64 -25.03 15.46
C GLN A 281 -7.92 -26.30 15.91
N ARG A 282 -6.59 -26.37 15.74
CA ARG A 282 -5.75 -27.55 16.04
C ARG A 282 -5.10 -27.51 17.40
N ARG A 283 -4.66 -26.31 17.82
CA ARG A 283 -4.02 -26.11 19.11
C ARG A 283 -4.98 -26.46 20.24
N ARG A 284 -4.58 -27.41 21.09
CA ARG A 284 -5.30 -27.81 22.29
C ARG A 284 -4.73 -27.11 23.52
N THR A 285 -5.59 -26.56 24.36
CA THR A 285 -5.23 -25.98 25.65
C THR A 285 -5.91 -26.75 26.78
N ALA A 286 -5.26 -26.83 27.92
CA ALA A 286 -5.82 -27.42 29.13
C ALA A 286 -5.66 -26.44 30.30
N GLY A 287 -6.69 -26.36 31.13
CA GLY A 287 -6.70 -25.51 32.30
C GLY A 287 -7.75 -25.99 33.31
N PRO A 288 -7.94 -25.29 34.44
CA PRO A 288 -8.85 -25.73 35.50
C PRO A 288 -10.31 -25.86 35.05
N LEU A 289 -10.71 -25.10 34.04
CA LEU A 289 -12.10 -25.06 33.54
C LEU A 289 -12.31 -25.84 32.24
N ALA A 290 -11.23 -26.30 31.58
CA ALA A 290 -11.37 -26.97 30.28
C ALA A 290 -10.22 -27.99 30.08
N ALA A 291 -10.57 -29.21 29.72
CA ALA A 291 -9.63 -30.27 29.39
C ALA A 291 -9.42 -30.32 27.88
N ARG A 292 -8.17 -30.16 27.40
CA ARG A 292 -7.74 -30.32 25.98
C ARG A 292 -8.71 -29.68 24.95
N THR A 293 -9.19 -28.49 25.24
CA THR A 293 -10.14 -27.76 24.39
C THR A 293 -9.42 -27.06 23.26
N PRO A 294 -9.92 -27.05 21.99
CA PRO A 294 -9.36 -26.27 20.91
C PRO A 294 -9.32 -24.78 21.26
N ALA A 295 -8.23 -24.10 20.91
CA ALA A 295 -8.09 -22.67 21.22
C ALA A 295 -9.22 -21.81 20.60
N ILE A 296 -9.70 -22.18 19.42
CA ILE A 296 -10.82 -21.52 18.75
C ILE A 296 -12.14 -21.56 19.54
N SER A 297 -12.28 -22.44 20.53
CA SER A 297 -13.50 -22.57 21.33
C SER A 297 -13.64 -21.47 22.40
N TYR A 298 -12.57 -20.73 22.68
CA TYR A 298 -12.62 -19.63 23.66
C TYR A 298 -13.12 -18.35 23.02
N SER A 299 -14.11 -17.69 23.63
CA SER A 299 -14.76 -16.49 23.09
C SER A 299 -13.78 -15.34 22.82
N HIS A 300 -12.78 -15.12 23.69
CA HIS A 300 -11.76 -14.09 23.44
C HIS A 300 -10.91 -14.41 22.19
N GLN A 301 -10.65 -15.68 21.92
CA GLN A 301 -9.92 -16.11 20.71
C GLN A 301 -10.81 -15.95 19.47
N GLN A 302 -12.09 -16.27 19.56
CA GLN A 302 -13.07 -16.06 18.50
C GLN A 302 -13.18 -14.57 18.15
N ARG A 303 -13.34 -13.71 19.15
CA ARG A 303 -13.38 -12.26 18.97
C ARG A 303 -12.11 -11.76 18.26
N LEU A 304 -10.93 -12.14 18.74
CA LEU A 304 -9.65 -11.72 18.14
C LEU A 304 -9.55 -12.14 16.67
N LEU A 305 -9.84 -13.40 16.34
CA LEU A 305 -9.71 -13.92 14.98
C LEU A 305 -10.79 -13.38 14.03
N LEU A 306 -12.03 -13.20 14.50
CA LEU A 306 -13.11 -12.66 13.67
C LEU A 306 -12.96 -11.16 13.43
N THR A 307 -12.47 -10.38 14.40
CA THR A 307 -12.14 -8.97 14.16
C THR A 307 -10.96 -8.82 13.22
N ALA A 308 -9.94 -9.69 13.33
CA ALA A 308 -8.82 -9.73 12.37
C ALA A 308 -9.30 -10.11 10.96
N LEU A 309 -10.23 -11.08 10.84
CA LEU A 309 -10.85 -11.45 9.57
C LEU A 309 -11.62 -10.27 8.96
N ALA A 310 -12.46 -9.60 9.75
CA ALA A 310 -13.21 -8.43 9.30
C ALA A 310 -12.27 -7.31 8.83
N ALA A 311 -11.16 -7.07 9.55
CA ALA A 311 -10.15 -6.10 9.18
C ALA A 311 -9.42 -6.49 7.87
N ALA A 312 -9.07 -7.76 7.66
CA ALA A 312 -8.48 -8.23 6.40
C ALA A 312 -9.44 -8.07 5.21
N MET A 313 -10.73 -8.29 5.43
CA MET A 313 -11.75 -8.08 4.40
C MET A 313 -12.02 -6.59 4.13
N ALA A 314 -11.94 -5.73 5.14
CA ALA A 314 -11.97 -4.27 4.97
C ALA A 314 -10.81 -3.78 4.10
N ALA A 315 -9.58 -4.22 4.38
CA ALA A 315 -8.42 -3.94 3.53
C ALA A 315 -8.60 -4.45 2.10
N THR A 316 -9.25 -5.62 1.93
CA THR A 316 -9.53 -6.20 0.60
C THR A 316 -10.53 -5.36 -0.19
N ALA A 317 -11.61 -4.90 0.45
CA ALA A 317 -12.61 -4.05 -0.20
C ALA A 317 -12.00 -2.71 -0.66
N LEU A 318 -11.17 -2.08 0.19
CA LEU A 318 -10.45 -0.86 -0.17
C LEU A 318 -9.48 -1.08 -1.34
N ALA A 319 -8.72 -2.17 -1.32
CA ALA A 319 -7.77 -2.49 -2.39
C ALA A 319 -8.44 -2.62 -3.76
N ARG A 320 -9.62 -3.25 -3.82
CA ARG A 320 -10.39 -3.43 -5.07
C ARG A 320 -10.86 -2.11 -5.67
N GLN A 321 -11.08 -1.09 -4.86
CA GLN A 321 -11.52 0.22 -5.34
C GLN A 321 -10.37 1.10 -5.83
N THR A 322 -9.12 0.86 -5.40
CA THR A 322 -8.01 1.79 -5.67
C THR A 322 -7.24 1.48 -6.94
N ALA A 323 -7.08 0.21 -7.32
CA ALA A 323 -6.18 -0.17 -8.41
C ALA A 323 -6.59 0.44 -9.76
N GLY A 324 -7.83 0.26 -10.19
CA GLY A 324 -8.32 0.73 -11.48
C GLY A 324 -8.05 2.22 -11.73
N PRO A 325 -8.56 3.13 -10.89
CA PRO A 325 -8.34 4.56 -11.06
C PRO A 325 -6.86 4.97 -10.99
N CYS A 326 -6.06 4.32 -10.13
CA CYS A 326 -4.65 4.66 -9.96
C CYS A 326 -3.76 4.24 -11.13
N TRP A 327 -4.14 3.19 -11.86
CA TRP A 327 -3.32 2.63 -12.94
C TRP A 327 -3.73 3.04 -14.35
N GLN A 328 -4.69 3.96 -14.48
CA GLN A 328 -5.02 4.53 -15.78
C GLN A 328 -3.82 5.28 -16.35
N ILE A 329 -3.44 4.96 -17.60
CA ILE A 329 -2.45 5.70 -18.36
C ILE A 329 -3.18 6.88 -19.02
N THR A 330 -3.07 8.04 -18.40
CA THR A 330 -3.85 9.23 -18.75
C THR A 330 -3.06 10.27 -19.54
N GLY A 331 -1.77 10.38 -19.27
CA GLY A 331 -0.94 11.44 -19.84
C GLY A 331 -0.56 11.22 -21.29
N ARG A 332 -0.18 10.02 -21.68
CA ARG A 332 0.38 9.70 -23.00
C ARG A 332 1.28 10.80 -23.57
N GLY A 333 2.00 11.50 -22.70
CA GLY A 333 2.82 12.65 -23.07
C GLY A 333 2.05 13.95 -23.29
N GLN A 334 0.86 14.12 -22.73
CA GLN A 334 0.04 15.34 -22.85
C GLN A 334 -0.05 16.16 -21.55
N GLY A 335 0.69 15.82 -20.51
CA GLY A 335 0.66 16.52 -19.21
C GLY A 335 -0.59 16.25 -18.35
N ALA A 336 -1.52 15.41 -18.81
CA ALA A 336 -2.73 15.09 -18.08
C ALA A 336 -2.49 14.03 -16.99
N GLY A 337 -2.95 14.26 -15.79
CA GLY A 337 -2.98 13.30 -14.69
C GLY A 337 -4.41 12.98 -14.25
N PRO A 338 -4.62 12.00 -13.36
CA PRO A 338 -5.92 11.75 -12.76
C PRO A 338 -6.42 12.96 -11.96
N ALA A 339 -7.74 13.09 -11.83
CA ALA A 339 -8.33 14.17 -11.04
C ALA A 339 -7.82 14.14 -9.58
N PRO A 340 -7.52 15.30 -8.97
CA PRO A 340 -6.99 15.36 -7.60
C PRO A 340 -7.84 14.63 -6.56
N GLY A 341 -9.17 14.66 -6.69
CA GLY A 341 -10.08 13.97 -5.78
C GLY A 341 -9.93 12.43 -5.82
N VAL A 342 -9.64 11.86 -6.99
CA VAL A 342 -9.38 10.41 -7.14
C VAL A 342 -8.11 10.01 -6.38
N LEU A 343 -7.06 10.83 -6.48
CA LEU A 343 -5.80 10.58 -5.79
C LEU A 343 -5.95 10.72 -4.26
N SER A 344 -6.71 11.71 -3.80
CA SER A 344 -6.95 11.91 -2.37
C SER A 344 -7.72 10.73 -1.76
N GLN A 345 -8.76 10.22 -2.43
CA GLN A 345 -9.50 9.04 -1.97
C GLN A 345 -8.63 7.78 -1.98
N ALA A 346 -7.85 7.54 -3.03
CA ALA A 346 -6.95 6.41 -3.11
C ALA A 346 -5.85 6.45 -2.03
N ALA A 347 -5.34 7.64 -1.72
CA ALA A 347 -4.36 7.83 -0.66
C ALA A 347 -4.96 7.49 0.73
N LEU A 348 -6.17 7.96 1.03
CA LEU A 348 -6.88 7.59 2.27
C LEU A 348 -7.19 6.09 2.33
N ALA A 349 -7.61 5.49 1.22
CA ALA A 349 -7.87 4.06 1.14
C ALA A 349 -6.58 3.24 1.37
N LYS A 350 -5.41 3.72 0.89
CA LYS A 350 -4.11 3.11 1.20
C LYS A 350 -3.81 3.15 2.69
N VAL A 351 -4.03 4.30 3.35
CA VAL A 351 -3.80 4.44 4.80
C VAL A 351 -4.72 3.51 5.58
N ALA A 352 -6.01 3.48 5.26
CA ALA A 352 -6.98 2.61 5.92
C ALA A 352 -6.64 1.13 5.71
N ALA A 353 -6.31 0.72 4.48
CA ALA A 353 -5.92 -0.65 4.17
C ALA A 353 -4.66 -1.09 4.94
N ASP A 354 -3.67 -0.21 5.08
CA ASP A 354 -2.45 -0.45 5.85
C ASP A 354 -2.76 -0.62 7.35
N GLN A 355 -3.59 0.24 7.92
CA GLN A 355 -4.00 0.16 9.33
C GLN A 355 -4.80 -1.11 9.62
N PHE A 356 -5.79 -1.46 8.77
CA PHE A 356 -6.59 -2.66 8.93
C PHE A 356 -5.74 -3.94 8.74
N ALA A 357 -4.94 -4.01 7.69
CA ALA A 357 -4.08 -5.16 7.43
C ALA A 357 -3.02 -5.33 8.52
N GLY A 358 -2.33 -4.25 8.92
CA GLY A 358 -1.31 -4.28 9.97
C GLY A 358 -1.87 -4.76 11.29
N ARG A 359 -3.05 -4.27 11.71
CA ARG A 359 -3.74 -4.74 12.91
C ARG A 359 -4.12 -6.21 12.82
N ALA A 360 -4.72 -6.65 11.72
CA ALA A 360 -5.11 -8.04 11.51
C ALA A 360 -3.89 -8.98 11.58
N ILE A 361 -2.80 -8.64 10.91
CA ILE A 361 -1.56 -9.43 10.89
C ILE A 361 -0.96 -9.54 12.29
N ALA A 362 -0.82 -8.42 13.01
CA ALA A 362 -0.27 -8.38 14.36
C ALA A 362 -1.10 -9.23 15.35
N GLN A 363 -2.44 -9.14 15.28
CA GLN A 363 -3.34 -9.95 16.08
C GLN A 363 -3.20 -11.44 15.77
N CYS A 364 -3.13 -11.82 14.49
CA CYS A 364 -2.95 -13.21 14.06
C CYS A 364 -1.61 -13.77 14.54
N ARG A 365 -0.52 -13.01 14.37
CA ARG A 365 0.80 -13.40 14.86
C ARG A 365 0.79 -13.61 16.38
N ALA A 366 0.22 -12.68 17.14
CA ALA A 366 0.13 -12.78 18.59
C ALA A 366 -0.71 -13.99 19.03
N SER A 367 -1.80 -14.33 18.32
CA SER A 367 -2.63 -15.49 18.63
C SER A 367 -1.92 -16.83 18.46
N CYS A 368 -0.89 -16.89 17.61
CA CYS A 368 -0.04 -18.07 17.42
C CYS A 368 1.04 -18.23 18.50
N GLY A 369 1.19 -17.26 19.41
CA GLY A 369 2.19 -17.29 20.48
C GLY A 369 3.61 -17.26 19.93
N ALA A 370 4.54 -18.01 20.56
CA ALA A 370 5.94 -18.07 20.14
C ALA A 370 6.12 -18.54 18.68
N LEU A 371 5.26 -19.42 18.19
CA LEU A 371 5.32 -19.91 16.82
C LEU A 371 5.10 -18.80 15.76
N GLY A 372 4.44 -17.70 16.14
CA GLY A 372 4.27 -16.54 15.29
C GLY A 372 5.57 -15.74 15.04
N PHE A 373 6.66 -16.01 15.79
CA PHE A 373 7.95 -15.31 15.60
C PHE A 373 8.83 -15.93 14.52
N PHE A 374 8.60 -17.21 14.19
CA PHE A 374 9.47 -17.93 13.27
C PHE A 374 9.09 -17.65 11.82
N SER A 375 10.09 -17.35 11.01
CA SER A 375 9.94 -17.02 9.59
C SER A 375 9.31 -18.14 8.76
N GLU A 376 9.49 -19.39 9.18
CA GLU A 376 8.85 -20.56 8.56
C GLU A 376 7.32 -20.50 8.53
N ASN A 377 6.71 -19.71 9.44
CA ASN A 377 5.27 -19.47 9.49
C ASN A 377 4.83 -18.18 8.79
N ARG A 378 5.75 -17.41 8.22
CA ARG A 378 5.54 -16.16 7.43
C ARG A 378 4.86 -15.00 8.15
N LEU A 379 4.31 -15.19 9.36
CA LEU A 379 3.54 -14.15 10.04
C LEU A 379 4.39 -12.91 10.35
N ILE A 380 5.66 -13.10 10.70
CA ILE A 380 6.59 -11.99 10.93
C ILE A 380 6.96 -11.25 9.63
N ASP A 381 7.05 -11.98 8.51
CA ASP A 381 7.33 -11.37 7.21
C ASP A 381 6.15 -10.52 6.73
N TYR A 382 4.91 -10.96 6.99
CA TYR A 382 3.70 -10.17 6.70
C TYR A 382 3.62 -8.93 7.59
N GLU A 383 3.96 -9.03 8.88
CA GLU A 383 4.01 -7.87 9.78
C GLU A 383 5.08 -6.88 9.33
N ALA A 384 6.25 -7.37 8.91
CA ALA A 384 7.31 -6.54 8.35
C ALA A 384 6.86 -5.80 7.07
N LEU A 385 6.06 -6.44 6.22
CA LEU A 385 5.47 -5.80 5.04
C LEU A 385 4.56 -4.63 5.45
N ALA A 386 3.63 -4.86 6.39
CA ALA A 386 2.74 -3.81 6.87
C ALA A 386 3.53 -2.66 7.50
N MET A 387 4.50 -2.95 8.37
CA MET A 387 5.36 -1.92 8.98
C MET A 387 6.11 -1.08 7.93
N ALA A 388 6.62 -1.70 6.86
CA ALA A 388 7.33 -0.99 5.80
C ALA A 388 6.42 0.02 5.09
N PHE A 389 5.16 -0.32 4.84
CA PHE A 389 4.23 0.53 4.11
C PHE A 389 3.53 1.59 4.94
N THR A 390 3.74 1.65 6.26
CA THR A 390 3.36 2.84 7.04
C THR A 390 4.07 4.10 6.56
N THR A 391 5.26 3.95 5.97
CA THR A 391 6.11 5.05 5.48
C THR A 391 6.35 4.99 3.97
N ALA A 392 6.43 3.81 3.38
CA ALA A 392 6.64 3.63 1.95
C ALA A 392 5.33 3.76 1.15
N GLY A 393 5.43 4.12 -0.14
CA GLY A 393 4.25 4.36 -0.98
C GLY A 393 3.41 5.57 -0.56
N GLY A 394 4.01 6.53 0.16
CA GLY A 394 3.40 7.65 0.85
C GLY A 394 3.30 7.41 2.35
N ASN A 395 3.88 8.30 3.15
CA ASN A 395 3.83 8.24 4.62
C ASN A 395 2.39 8.46 5.10
N ASN A 396 1.85 7.53 5.88
CA ASN A 396 0.46 7.55 6.34
C ASN A 396 0.09 8.85 7.06
N GLN A 397 0.96 9.35 7.93
CA GLN A 397 0.69 10.58 8.69
C GLN A 397 0.62 11.81 7.77
N VAL A 398 1.52 11.91 6.80
CA VAL A 398 1.52 13.01 5.83
C VAL A 398 0.27 12.95 4.96
N ILE A 399 -0.14 11.76 4.51
CA ILE A 399 -1.37 11.57 3.74
C ILE A 399 -2.60 12.02 4.53
N LEU A 400 -2.71 11.65 5.80
CA LEU A 400 -3.85 12.05 6.65
C LEU A 400 -3.93 13.57 6.81
N LEU A 401 -2.80 14.24 7.04
CA LEU A 401 -2.75 15.70 7.17
C LEU A 401 -3.10 16.41 5.86
N ASP A 402 -2.62 15.92 4.73
CA ASP A 402 -2.92 16.47 3.41
C ASP A 402 -4.40 16.26 3.02
N ALA A 403 -4.94 15.07 3.32
CA ALA A 403 -6.36 14.79 3.13
C ALA A 403 -7.26 15.71 3.96
N ALA A 404 -6.95 15.91 5.24
CA ALA A 404 -7.70 16.83 6.10
C ALA A 404 -7.65 18.27 5.56
N ARG A 405 -6.51 18.69 5.04
CA ARG A 405 -6.33 20.00 4.42
C ARG A 405 -7.22 20.14 3.16
N ALA A 406 -7.27 19.13 2.32
CA ALA A 406 -8.15 19.09 1.16
C ALA A 406 -9.63 19.11 1.55
N MET A 407 -10.02 18.39 2.61
CA MET A 407 -11.39 18.36 3.12
C MET A 407 -11.85 19.73 3.62
N VAL A 408 -11.01 20.44 4.37
CA VAL A 408 -11.33 21.80 4.88
C VAL A 408 -11.39 22.85 3.77
N ALA A 409 -10.63 22.68 2.69
CA ALA A 409 -10.67 23.55 1.51
C ALA A 409 -11.91 23.30 0.61
N GLY A 410 -12.59 22.17 0.80
CA GLY A 410 -13.81 21.81 0.06
C GLY A 410 -15.05 22.55 0.59
N VAL A 411 -16.20 22.27 -0.07
CA VAL A 411 -17.50 22.84 0.36
C VAL A 411 -17.95 22.17 1.65
N GLU A 412 -18.30 22.97 2.66
CA GLU A 412 -18.84 22.48 3.93
C GLU A 412 -20.20 21.83 3.70
N ASP A 413 -20.38 20.58 4.17
CA ASP A 413 -21.67 19.90 4.17
C ASP A 413 -22.57 20.53 5.27
N ALA A 414 -23.56 21.28 4.82
CA ALA A 414 -24.51 22.02 5.68
C ALA A 414 -25.56 21.11 6.34
N THR A 415 -25.48 19.79 6.17
CA THR A 415 -26.45 18.85 6.79
C THR A 415 -26.42 18.98 8.31
N PRO A 416 -27.57 19.19 8.98
CA PRO A 416 -27.63 19.27 10.44
C PRO A 416 -27.10 17.99 11.11
N ASP A 417 -26.56 18.12 12.32
CA ASP A 417 -26.18 16.94 13.10
C ASP A 417 -27.41 16.09 13.41
N ALA A 418 -27.26 14.78 13.28
CA ALA A 418 -28.27 13.86 13.73
C ALA A 418 -28.48 14.05 15.24
N SER A 419 -29.74 14.05 15.69
CA SER A 419 -30.07 13.99 17.11
C SER A 419 -29.46 12.72 17.73
N LEU A 420 -29.07 12.80 19.02
CA LEU A 420 -28.59 11.65 19.81
C LEU A 420 -29.50 10.44 19.58
N PRO A 421 -29.02 9.33 19.04
CA PRO A 421 -29.81 8.13 18.93
C PRO A 421 -30.05 7.57 20.34
N GLY A 422 -31.31 7.25 20.67
CA GLY A 422 -31.64 6.52 21.91
C GLY A 422 -31.06 5.10 21.91
N GLU A 423 -30.92 4.51 20.74
CA GLU A 423 -30.38 3.17 20.49
C GLU A 423 -29.33 3.23 19.40
N LEU A 424 -28.45 2.21 19.35
CA LEU A 424 -27.45 2.10 18.30
C LEU A 424 -28.15 1.96 16.92
N PRO A 425 -27.76 2.77 15.91
CA PRO A 425 -28.36 2.66 14.60
C PRO A 425 -28.20 1.25 14.01
N SER A 426 -29.29 0.71 13.47
CA SER A 426 -29.31 -0.59 12.83
C SER A 426 -29.19 -0.48 11.32
N GLY A 427 -28.44 -1.42 10.70
CA GLY A 427 -28.31 -1.54 9.25
C GLY A 427 -27.37 -0.51 8.59
N PRO A 428 -27.07 -0.74 7.31
CA PRO A 428 -26.04 0.00 6.57
C PRO A 428 -26.22 1.53 6.57
N SER A 429 -27.43 2.01 6.29
CA SER A 429 -27.72 3.45 6.23
C SER A 429 -27.50 4.14 7.58
N GLY A 430 -27.89 3.47 8.67
CA GLY A 430 -27.69 4.00 10.03
C GLY A 430 -26.21 4.04 10.41
N TRP A 431 -25.45 3.00 10.07
CA TRP A 431 -24.01 2.93 10.31
C TRP A 431 -23.25 4.03 9.57
N LEU A 432 -23.50 4.18 8.27
CA LEU A 432 -22.91 5.25 7.46
C LEU A 432 -23.31 6.64 7.95
N GLY A 433 -24.57 6.81 8.36
CA GLY A 433 -25.07 8.06 8.93
C GLY A 433 -24.31 8.49 10.18
N LEU A 434 -24.00 7.54 11.09
CA LEU A 434 -23.26 7.82 12.32
C LEU A 434 -21.78 8.14 12.05
N LEU A 435 -21.13 7.40 11.13
CA LEU A 435 -19.76 7.70 10.72
C LEU A 435 -19.67 9.08 10.06
N ALA A 436 -20.62 9.40 9.17
CA ALA A 436 -20.70 10.73 8.54
C ALA A 436 -20.94 11.86 9.54
N ALA A 437 -21.72 11.63 10.60
CA ALA A 437 -21.94 12.61 11.66
C ALA A 437 -20.65 12.92 12.42
N ARG A 438 -19.81 11.91 12.74
CA ARG A 438 -18.49 12.12 13.35
C ARG A 438 -17.58 12.91 12.41
N GLU A 439 -17.51 12.54 11.14
CA GLU A 439 -16.72 13.26 10.15
C GLU A 439 -17.11 14.74 10.07
N ARG A 440 -18.41 15.06 9.97
CA ARG A 440 -18.93 16.44 9.96
C ARG A 440 -18.59 17.20 11.25
N HIS A 441 -18.77 16.57 12.41
CA HIS A 441 -18.43 17.18 13.70
C HIS A 441 -16.95 17.59 13.75
N LEU A 442 -16.04 16.69 13.37
CA LEU A 442 -14.60 16.95 13.37
C LEU A 442 -14.21 18.01 12.34
N HIS A 443 -14.83 17.99 11.15
CA HIS A 443 -14.63 18.99 10.11
C HIS A 443 -15.00 20.40 10.62
N ARG A 444 -16.20 20.60 11.15
CA ARG A 444 -16.65 21.90 11.70
C ARG A 444 -15.75 22.38 12.84
N LYS A 445 -15.36 21.46 13.74
CA LYS A 445 -14.45 21.79 14.85
C LYS A 445 -13.09 22.27 14.35
N LEU A 446 -12.50 21.57 13.37
CA LEU A 446 -11.22 21.95 12.77
C LEU A 446 -11.34 23.28 12.03
N ALA A 447 -12.31 23.44 11.14
CA ALA A 447 -12.52 24.67 10.39
C ALA A 447 -12.74 25.89 11.30
N SER A 448 -13.52 25.73 12.37
CA SER A 448 -13.74 26.81 13.37
C SER A 448 -12.44 27.21 14.09
N ARG A 449 -11.59 26.23 14.48
CA ARG A 449 -10.32 26.52 15.16
C ARG A 449 -9.30 27.20 14.23
N LEU A 450 -9.26 26.80 12.95
CA LEU A 450 -8.38 27.42 11.96
C LEU A 450 -8.81 28.88 11.71
N ARG A 451 -10.11 29.15 11.50
CA ARG A 451 -10.64 30.51 11.36
C ARG A 451 -10.32 31.38 12.59
N ALA A 452 -10.48 30.82 13.80
CA ALA A 452 -10.13 31.54 15.03
C ALA A 452 -8.63 31.83 15.16
N ALA A 453 -7.75 30.95 14.68
CA ALA A 453 -6.31 31.19 14.64
C ALA A 453 -5.96 32.28 13.62
N GLU A 454 -6.56 32.25 12.44
CA GLU A 454 -6.40 33.28 11.42
C GLU A 454 -6.85 34.66 11.91
N ALA A 455 -8.01 34.73 12.58
CA ALA A 455 -8.50 36.00 13.16
C ALA A 455 -7.57 36.58 14.25
N ARG A 456 -6.72 35.75 14.87
CA ARG A 456 -5.68 36.19 15.80
C ARG A 456 -4.35 36.54 15.12
N GLY A 457 -4.25 36.47 13.81
CA GLY A 457 -3.03 36.73 13.05
C GLY A 457 -1.99 35.60 13.15
N THR A 458 -2.38 34.38 13.54
CA THR A 458 -1.49 33.23 13.58
C THR A 458 -1.06 32.87 12.15
N SER A 459 0.23 32.53 11.94
CA SER A 459 0.69 32.06 10.64
C SER A 459 -0.08 30.81 10.17
N GLN A 460 -0.23 30.61 8.87
CA GLN A 460 -0.89 29.42 8.33
C GLN A 460 -0.21 28.12 8.81
N PHE A 461 1.13 28.13 8.88
CA PHE A 461 1.88 26.99 9.39
C PHE A 461 1.54 26.70 10.86
N ASP A 462 1.60 27.69 11.74
CA ASP A 462 1.35 27.50 13.17
C ASP A 462 -0.10 27.13 13.46
N ALA A 463 -1.05 27.69 12.70
CA ALA A 463 -2.46 27.36 12.81
C ALA A 463 -2.71 25.86 12.52
N TRP A 464 -2.18 25.35 11.40
CA TRP A 464 -2.30 23.94 11.04
C TRP A 464 -1.49 23.02 11.96
N ASN A 465 -0.25 23.39 12.30
CA ASN A 465 0.61 22.61 13.18
C ASN A 465 -0.03 22.44 14.56
N GLY A 466 -0.64 23.50 15.11
CA GLY A 466 -1.37 23.47 16.38
C GLY A 466 -2.66 22.65 16.36
N GLN A 467 -3.17 22.28 15.19
CA GLN A 467 -4.38 21.45 15.02
C GLN A 467 -4.09 20.10 14.33
N SER A 468 -2.83 19.68 14.18
CA SER A 468 -2.43 18.47 13.46
C SER A 468 -3.12 17.20 13.95
N HIS A 469 -3.29 17.05 15.28
CA HIS A 469 -4.03 15.90 15.85
C HIS A 469 -5.51 15.89 15.45
N LEU A 470 -6.18 17.04 15.49
CA LEU A 470 -7.58 17.16 15.08
C LEU A 470 -7.75 16.94 13.57
N ALA A 471 -6.79 17.41 12.75
CA ALA A 471 -6.73 17.15 11.33
C ALA A 471 -6.59 15.65 11.03
N GLN A 472 -5.71 14.96 11.76
CA GLN A 472 -5.57 13.50 11.64
C GLN A 472 -6.88 12.79 11.98
N GLN A 473 -7.54 13.14 13.11
CA GLN A 473 -8.82 12.54 13.49
C GLN A 473 -9.91 12.73 12.42
N LEU A 474 -9.96 13.89 11.76
CA LEU A 474 -10.89 14.15 10.66
C LEU A 474 -10.65 13.21 9.48
N ALA A 475 -9.38 13.08 9.07
CA ALA A 475 -9.02 12.20 7.95
C ALA A 475 -9.28 10.72 8.27
N GLU A 476 -9.02 10.28 9.51
CA GLU A 476 -9.34 8.93 9.99
C GLU A 476 -10.85 8.67 10.00
N ALA A 477 -11.68 9.63 10.42
CA ALA A 477 -13.13 9.52 10.35
C ALA A 477 -13.64 9.36 8.90
N ARG A 478 -13.05 10.10 7.96
CA ARG A 478 -13.33 9.95 6.54
C ARG A 478 -12.90 8.58 6.02
N ALA A 479 -11.71 8.10 6.42
CA ALA A 479 -11.19 6.79 6.04
C ALA A 479 -12.08 5.64 6.56
N ALA A 480 -12.59 5.73 7.80
CA ALA A 480 -13.53 4.77 8.38
C ALA A 480 -14.83 4.69 7.57
N ARG A 481 -15.40 5.85 7.17
CA ARG A 481 -16.60 5.88 6.34
C ARG A 481 -16.36 5.29 4.95
N LEU A 482 -15.28 5.66 4.28
CA LEU A 482 -14.88 5.09 2.99
C LEU A 482 -14.69 3.57 3.07
N THR A 483 -14.16 3.08 4.17
CA THR A 483 -13.97 1.64 4.39
C THR A 483 -15.31 0.91 4.43
N LEU A 484 -16.27 1.44 5.21
CA LEU A 484 -17.59 0.81 5.30
C LEU A 484 -18.35 0.90 3.98
N GLU A 485 -18.26 2.02 3.25
CA GLU A 485 -18.81 2.16 1.90
C GLU A 485 -18.24 1.10 0.95
N ALA A 486 -16.92 0.89 0.98
CA ALA A 486 -16.25 -0.13 0.16
C ALA A 486 -16.73 -1.55 0.49
N MET A 487 -16.85 -1.88 1.77
CA MET A 487 -17.32 -3.19 2.21
C MET A 487 -18.79 -3.45 1.85
N LEU A 488 -19.64 -2.44 1.95
CA LEU A 488 -21.05 -2.54 1.56
C LEU A 488 -21.21 -2.76 0.06
N ALA A 489 -20.39 -2.11 -0.76
CA ALA A 489 -20.37 -2.36 -2.21
C ALA A 489 -20.00 -3.81 -2.55
N GLU A 490 -19.08 -4.43 -1.81
CA GLU A 490 -18.78 -5.87 -1.95
C GLU A 490 -19.98 -6.75 -1.55
N ALA A 491 -20.74 -6.37 -0.52
CA ALA A 491 -21.94 -7.08 -0.11
C ALA A 491 -23.03 -7.05 -1.19
N GLU A 492 -23.17 -5.95 -1.94
CA GLU A 492 -24.14 -5.79 -3.02
C GLU A 492 -23.76 -6.57 -4.29
N THR A 493 -22.46 -6.73 -4.56
CA THR A 493 -21.96 -7.39 -5.78
C THR A 493 -21.75 -8.90 -5.62
N GLY A 494 -21.92 -9.44 -4.44
CA GLY A 494 -21.73 -10.86 -4.13
C GLY A 494 -22.72 -11.75 -4.92
N PRO A 495 -22.22 -12.82 -5.60
CA PRO A 495 -23.06 -13.66 -6.47
C PRO A 495 -24.06 -14.57 -5.73
N ALA A 496 -23.96 -14.71 -4.43
CA ALA A 496 -24.80 -15.59 -3.62
C ALA A 496 -25.34 -14.91 -2.36
N ALA A 497 -26.58 -15.18 -2.01
CA ALA A 497 -27.24 -14.63 -0.81
C ALA A 497 -26.43 -14.86 0.48
N LEU A 498 -25.79 -16.03 0.62
CA LEU A 498 -24.93 -16.30 1.77
C LEU A 498 -23.73 -15.35 1.86
N GLN A 499 -23.10 -15.01 0.74
CA GLN A 499 -21.98 -14.08 0.72
C GLN A 499 -22.42 -12.67 1.14
N THR A 500 -23.58 -12.20 0.66
CA THR A 500 -24.16 -10.93 1.10
C THR A 500 -24.33 -10.88 2.62
N VAL A 501 -24.90 -11.93 3.23
CA VAL A 501 -25.09 -12.02 4.68
C VAL A 501 -23.75 -11.99 5.43
N LEU A 502 -22.75 -12.73 4.95
CA LEU A 502 -21.41 -12.75 5.56
C LEU A 502 -20.75 -11.39 5.49
N TRP A 503 -20.82 -10.71 4.34
CA TRP A 503 -20.29 -9.36 4.20
C TRP A 503 -21.00 -8.35 5.13
N LEU A 504 -22.32 -8.41 5.27
CA LEU A 504 -23.06 -7.53 6.17
C LEU A 504 -22.71 -7.76 7.65
N ASP A 505 -22.55 -9.01 8.10
CA ASP A 505 -22.08 -9.29 9.46
C ASP A 505 -20.63 -8.78 9.68
N LEU A 506 -19.75 -8.87 8.67
CA LEU A 506 -18.40 -8.31 8.72
C LEU A 506 -18.42 -6.77 8.73
N CYS A 507 -19.29 -6.13 7.95
CA CYS A 507 -19.51 -4.69 7.98
C CYS A 507 -19.94 -4.22 9.38
N GLN A 508 -20.88 -4.95 10.00
CA GLN A 508 -21.31 -4.67 11.36
C GLN A 508 -20.16 -4.79 12.35
N LEU A 509 -19.31 -5.81 12.21
CA LEU A 509 -18.18 -6.01 13.11
C LEU A 509 -17.15 -4.88 12.98
N VAL A 510 -16.82 -4.45 11.74
CA VAL A 510 -15.94 -3.30 11.49
C VAL A 510 -16.54 -2.01 12.04
N PHE A 511 -17.84 -1.78 11.86
CA PHE A 511 -18.53 -0.62 12.41
C PHE A 511 -18.49 -0.59 13.95
N LEU A 512 -18.78 -1.71 14.61
CA LEU A 512 -18.74 -1.80 16.07
C LEU A 512 -17.33 -1.61 16.63
N ASP A 513 -16.31 -2.16 15.95
CA ASP A 513 -14.90 -2.00 16.31
C ASP A 513 -14.43 -0.54 16.17
N GLU A 514 -14.90 0.17 15.13
CA GLU A 514 -14.68 1.61 14.96
C GLU A 514 -15.28 2.42 16.09
N LEU A 515 -16.52 2.13 16.50
CA LEU A 515 -17.16 2.80 17.62
C LEU A 515 -16.43 2.54 18.94
N ALA A 516 -16.05 1.29 19.19
CA ALA A 516 -15.33 0.91 20.41
C ALA A 516 -13.93 1.53 20.49
N SER A 517 -13.26 1.68 19.35
CA SER A 517 -11.93 2.28 19.28
C SER A 517 -11.93 3.80 19.46
N HIS A 518 -13.07 4.45 19.21
CA HIS A 518 -13.20 5.91 19.23
C HIS A 518 -14.36 6.40 20.12
N ASP A 519 -14.80 5.60 21.08
CA ASP A 519 -15.96 5.85 21.94
C ASP A 519 -15.93 7.23 22.63
N GLY A 520 -14.76 7.64 23.14
CA GLY A 520 -14.56 8.96 23.73
C GLY A 520 -14.81 10.11 22.74
N SER A 521 -14.45 9.94 21.45
CA SER A 521 -14.72 10.93 20.41
C SER A 521 -16.22 11.05 20.11
N TYR A 522 -16.93 9.92 20.02
CA TYR A 522 -18.37 9.89 19.80
C TYR A 522 -19.16 10.46 21.00
N LEU A 523 -18.74 10.13 22.22
CA LEU A 523 -19.32 10.70 23.45
C LEU A 523 -19.13 12.22 23.52
N ALA A 524 -17.91 12.70 23.28
CA ALA A 524 -17.58 14.13 23.31
C ALA A 524 -18.30 14.94 22.23
N ALA A 525 -18.62 14.30 21.10
CA ALA A 525 -19.41 14.89 20.03
C ALA A 525 -20.93 14.83 20.28
N GLY A 526 -21.39 14.16 21.35
CA GLY A 526 -22.81 13.92 21.60
C GLY A 526 -23.48 13.00 20.58
N LEU A 527 -22.71 12.14 19.91
CA LEU A 527 -23.20 11.20 18.88
C LEU A 527 -23.56 9.84 19.47
N LEU A 528 -23.01 9.49 20.62
CA LEU A 528 -23.36 8.30 21.41
C LEU A 528 -23.59 8.70 22.87
N ASN A 529 -24.37 7.90 23.56
CA ASN A 529 -24.53 8.00 25.02
C ASN A 529 -23.75 6.87 25.73
N SER A 530 -23.57 7.01 27.06
CA SER A 530 -22.79 6.06 27.84
C SER A 530 -23.43 4.66 27.94
N ALA A 531 -24.75 4.53 27.73
CA ALA A 531 -25.44 3.24 27.73
C ALA A 531 -25.06 2.45 26.46
N ILE A 532 -25.08 3.10 25.32
CA ILE A 532 -24.64 2.50 24.04
C ILE A 532 -23.17 2.07 24.13
N VAL A 533 -22.28 2.96 24.61
CA VAL A 533 -20.85 2.64 24.72
C VAL A 533 -20.61 1.42 25.62
N ARG A 534 -21.32 1.32 26.76
CA ARG A 534 -21.22 0.13 27.61
C ARG A 534 -21.70 -1.16 26.94
N SER A 535 -22.60 -1.09 25.98
CA SER A 535 -23.13 -2.27 25.28
C SER A 535 -22.26 -2.74 24.11
N LEU A 536 -21.29 -1.94 23.64
CA LEU A 536 -20.45 -2.28 22.46
C LEU A 536 -19.71 -3.62 22.61
N PRO A 537 -19.06 -3.93 23.75
CA PRO A 537 -18.39 -5.23 23.91
C PRO A 537 -19.32 -6.41 23.71
N ASP A 538 -20.53 -6.36 24.30
CA ASP A 538 -21.54 -7.43 24.20
C ASP A 538 -22.05 -7.57 22.74
N GLN A 539 -22.25 -6.45 22.04
CA GLN A 539 -22.67 -6.47 20.64
C GLN A 539 -21.61 -7.05 19.71
N ILE A 540 -20.33 -6.76 19.96
CA ILE A 540 -19.21 -7.38 19.26
C ILE A 540 -19.23 -8.89 19.50
N ASP A 541 -19.33 -9.33 20.74
CA ASP A 541 -19.34 -10.75 21.11
C ASP A 541 -20.55 -11.49 20.51
N GLN A 542 -21.73 -10.89 20.50
CA GLN A 542 -22.92 -11.43 19.84
C GLN A 542 -22.72 -11.56 18.32
N THR A 543 -22.09 -10.56 17.68
CA THR A 543 -21.78 -10.63 16.25
C THR A 543 -20.78 -11.75 15.95
N CYS A 544 -19.76 -11.90 16.77
CA CYS A 544 -18.82 -13.02 16.68
C CYS A 544 -19.52 -14.37 16.86
N ALA A 545 -20.43 -14.49 17.83
CA ALA A 545 -21.18 -15.73 18.05
C ALA A 545 -22.06 -16.11 16.84
N ARG A 546 -22.63 -15.13 16.11
CA ARG A 546 -23.37 -15.39 14.87
C ARG A 546 -22.47 -15.83 13.71
N LEU A 547 -21.23 -15.32 13.65
CA LEU A 547 -20.24 -15.64 12.60
C LEU A 547 -19.59 -17.01 12.80
N MET A 548 -19.35 -17.44 14.05
CA MET A 548 -18.63 -18.69 14.34
C MET A 548 -19.19 -19.95 13.67
N PRO A 549 -20.50 -20.22 13.61
CA PRO A 549 -21.05 -21.39 12.91
C PRO A 549 -20.77 -21.37 11.40
N ARG A 550 -20.40 -20.21 10.84
CA ARG A 550 -20.12 -19.99 9.42
C ARG A 550 -18.62 -19.86 9.13
N LEU A 551 -17.76 -20.28 10.06
CA LEU A 551 -16.30 -20.09 9.96
C LEU A 551 -15.71 -20.72 8.69
N ALA A 552 -16.23 -21.86 8.24
CA ALA A 552 -15.78 -22.50 6.99
C ALA A 552 -16.05 -21.59 5.78
N ALA A 553 -17.25 -21.05 5.64
CA ALA A 553 -17.59 -20.13 4.55
C ALA A 553 -16.82 -18.80 4.65
N LEU A 554 -16.52 -18.32 5.85
CA LEU A 554 -15.68 -17.15 6.06
C LEU A 554 -14.23 -17.40 5.62
N THR A 555 -13.68 -18.58 5.87
CA THR A 555 -12.33 -18.94 5.41
C THR A 555 -12.26 -19.07 3.89
N GLU A 556 -13.31 -19.58 3.25
CA GLU A 556 -13.43 -19.59 1.78
C GLU A 556 -13.48 -18.17 1.19
N LEU A 557 -14.20 -17.26 1.86
CA LEU A 557 -14.31 -15.85 1.44
C LEU A 557 -12.94 -15.13 1.43
N LEU A 558 -11.95 -15.57 2.24
CA LEU A 558 -10.59 -15.04 2.19
C LEU A 558 -9.94 -15.24 0.82
N GLY A 559 -10.34 -16.23 0.02
CA GLY A 559 -9.83 -16.47 -1.33
C GLY A 559 -8.32 -16.75 -1.37
N VAL A 560 -7.79 -17.35 -0.32
CA VAL A 560 -6.37 -17.73 -0.18
C VAL A 560 -6.22 -19.17 -0.70
N PRO A 561 -5.43 -19.41 -1.77
CA PRO A 561 -5.23 -20.76 -2.29
C PRO A 561 -4.44 -21.61 -1.28
N GLU A 562 -4.89 -22.84 -1.06
CA GLU A 562 -4.24 -23.73 -0.10
C GLU A 562 -2.84 -24.15 -0.52
N GLU A 563 -2.64 -24.29 -1.83
CA GLU A 563 -1.43 -24.79 -2.47
C GLU A 563 -0.22 -23.89 -2.25
N ILE A 564 -0.46 -22.59 -1.98
CA ILE A 564 0.62 -21.61 -1.82
C ILE A 564 0.89 -21.21 -0.37
N ILE A 565 -0.02 -21.56 0.55
CA ILE A 565 0.18 -21.26 1.98
C ILE A 565 0.97 -22.41 2.61
N ARG A 566 2.24 -22.16 2.76
CA ARG A 566 3.23 -23.13 3.28
C ARG A 566 3.65 -22.72 4.68
N GLY A 567 4.24 -23.67 5.38
CA GLY A 567 4.69 -23.52 6.76
C GLY A 567 3.92 -24.39 7.75
N PRO A 568 4.55 -24.74 8.88
CA PRO A 568 3.99 -25.69 9.85
C PRO A 568 2.60 -25.34 10.34
N LEU A 569 2.34 -24.07 10.68
CA LEU A 569 1.03 -23.63 11.23
C LEU A 569 -0.12 -23.73 10.23
N ALA A 570 0.15 -23.70 8.93
CA ALA A 570 -0.83 -23.86 7.89
C ALA A 570 -1.18 -25.32 7.63
N GLY A 571 -0.26 -26.25 7.92
CA GLY A 571 -0.36 -27.68 7.67
C GLY A 571 -1.44 -28.40 8.51
N SER A 572 -1.73 -29.65 8.17
CA SER A 572 -2.71 -30.47 8.89
C SER A 572 -2.21 -30.90 10.29
N ASP A 573 -0.91 -31.10 10.44
CA ASP A 573 -0.23 -31.39 11.70
C ASP A 573 0.97 -30.44 11.86
N TYR A 574 0.75 -29.35 12.60
CA TYR A 574 1.78 -28.35 12.80
C TYR A 574 2.94 -28.86 13.70
N ILE A 575 2.68 -29.86 14.56
CA ILE A 575 3.72 -30.44 15.42
C ILE A 575 4.69 -31.26 14.56
N ALA A 576 4.17 -32.14 13.70
CA ALA A 576 5.01 -32.89 12.78
C ALA A 576 5.79 -31.96 11.83
N GLY A 577 5.17 -30.88 11.35
CA GLY A 577 5.83 -29.90 10.50
C GLY A 577 6.95 -29.10 11.18
N LEU A 578 6.93 -28.97 12.52
CA LEU A 578 7.98 -28.31 13.31
C LEU A 578 9.12 -29.25 13.73
N THR A 579 8.93 -30.56 13.60
CA THR A 579 9.89 -31.57 14.05
C THR A 579 10.66 -32.23 12.91
N GLN A 580 10.34 -31.88 11.67
CA GLN A 580 11.07 -32.28 10.46
C GLN A 580 12.15 -31.25 10.12
#